data_a0aa3f0359859c34c8c16f3d70534ce8
#
_entry.id   a0aa3f0359859c34c8c16f3d70534ce8
#
_cell.length_a   1.000
_cell.length_b   1.000
_cell.length_c   1.000
_cell.angle_alpha   90.00
_cell.angle_beta   90.00
_cell.angle_gamma   90.00
#
_symmetry.space_group_name_H-M   'P 1'
#
loop_
_entity.id
_entity.type
_entity.pdbx_description
1 polymer ?
#
loop_
_entity_poly.entity_id
_entity_poly.type
_entity_poly.pdbx_seq_one_letter_code
_entity_poly.pdbx_strand_id
1 'polypeptide(L)'
;LKVGPFAEGSAKEKERVLHTSANGIETMDNGYMRKDLSASELTVLMGNGINLGNTMEAYGHISLGTEAPVSSYETLWSQPVTTQEMITGMKNAGFDTLRIPVAWTNAMDYESGDYTIREDYLNRVEEIINYALNENMYVVINDHWDGSWWGMFGSASEETRQKAWDLYTSMWTQIAERYKEYSDYLIFESANEELGASLNTSSDTITSGYFTSEDEIYKQVANINQTFVDIVRGTGGNNASRFLLIAGYDTNITRTCDKRFVMPKDTI
;
A
#
# COMPACT_ATOMS: atom_id res chain seq x y z
N LEU A 1 -17.08 15.19 -18.64
CA LEU A 1 -17.57 14.19 -17.70
C LEU A 1 -17.17 14.62 -16.30
N LYS A 2 -18.12 15.05 -15.47
CA LYS A 2 -17.88 15.20 -14.04
C LYS A 2 -17.84 13.80 -13.44
N VAL A 3 -16.64 13.28 -13.27
CA VAL A 3 -16.44 12.03 -12.56
C VAL A 3 -16.23 12.40 -11.10
N GLY A 4 -17.34 12.51 -10.35
CA GLY A 4 -17.31 12.52 -8.90
C GLY A 4 -17.37 11.09 -8.39
N PRO A 5 -17.18 10.85 -7.07
CA PRO A 5 -17.26 9.52 -6.45
C PRO A 5 -18.55 8.77 -6.74
N PHE A 6 -19.52 9.46 -7.29
CA PHE A 6 -20.77 8.90 -7.79
C PHE A 6 -20.96 9.37 -9.22
N ALA A 7 -20.66 8.50 -10.20
CA ALA A 7 -21.07 8.75 -11.56
C ALA A 7 -22.57 9.05 -11.57
N GLU A 8 -22.98 10.19 -12.14
CA GLU A 8 -24.41 10.50 -12.34
C GLU A 8 -25.04 9.31 -13.09
N GLY A 9 -25.96 8.60 -12.44
CA GLY A 9 -26.70 7.49 -13.02
C GLY A 9 -26.46 6.11 -12.43
N SER A 10 -25.46 5.88 -11.59
CA SER A 10 -25.31 4.64 -10.85
C SER A 10 -25.97 4.74 -9.49
N ALA A 11 -26.97 3.91 -9.24
CA ALA A 11 -27.72 3.74 -7.99
C ALA A 11 -27.83 4.99 -7.09
N LYS A 12 -29.01 5.37 -6.72
CA LYS A 12 -29.37 6.53 -5.88
C LYS A 12 -28.21 7.02 -5.04
N GLU A 13 -27.77 8.26 -5.29
CA GLU A 13 -26.88 9.01 -4.38
C GLU A 13 -27.29 8.68 -2.94
N LYS A 14 -26.52 7.80 -2.29
CA LYS A 14 -26.66 7.73 -0.85
C LYS A 14 -26.10 9.02 -0.32
N GLU A 15 -26.85 9.68 0.52
CA GLU A 15 -26.41 10.83 1.30
C GLU A 15 -24.98 10.56 1.76
N ARG A 16 -24.05 11.47 1.46
CA ARG A 16 -22.67 11.36 1.93
C ARG A 16 -22.70 11.30 3.45
N VAL A 17 -22.43 10.13 3.99
CA VAL A 17 -22.34 9.93 5.42
C VAL A 17 -20.89 10.18 5.80
N LEU A 18 -20.68 11.05 6.77
CA LEU A 18 -19.37 11.25 7.36
C LEU A 18 -18.91 9.93 7.98
N HIS A 19 -17.89 9.32 7.42
CA HIS A 19 -17.26 8.14 8.00
C HIS A 19 -16.25 8.61 9.04
N THR A 20 -16.47 8.22 10.30
CA THR A 20 -15.49 8.47 11.36
C THR A 20 -14.75 7.16 11.60
N SER A 21 -13.44 7.17 11.38
CA SER A 21 -12.58 6.01 11.65
C SER A 21 -12.60 5.66 13.13
N ALA A 22 -12.11 4.46 13.48
CA ALA A 22 -12.00 4.01 14.87
C ALA A 22 -11.20 4.98 15.77
N ASN A 23 -10.36 5.84 15.17
CA ASN A 23 -9.57 6.85 15.86
C ASN A 23 -10.17 8.26 15.84
N GLY A 24 -11.40 8.41 15.41
CA GLY A 24 -12.09 9.69 15.38
C GLY A 24 -11.68 10.63 14.23
N ILE A 25 -10.93 10.14 13.23
CA ILE A 25 -10.57 10.92 12.04
C ILE A 25 -11.76 10.92 11.08
N GLU A 26 -12.24 12.10 10.76
CA GLU A 26 -13.40 12.28 9.88
C GLU A 26 -13.00 12.20 8.41
N THR A 27 -13.84 11.53 7.59
CA THR A 27 -13.73 11.49 6.14
C THR A 27 -15.11 11.57 5.49
N MET A 28 -15.16 12.10 4.28
CA MET A 28 -16.37 12.10 3.45
C MET A 28 -16.59 10.77 2.73
N ASP A 29 -15.73 9.77 2.93
CA ASP A 29 -15.92 8.41 2.44
C ASP A 29 -17.14 7.77 3.12
N ASN A 30 -18.01 7.15 2.33
CA ASN A 30 -19.23 6.51 2.83
C ASN A 30 -19.12 4.98 2.98
N GLY A 31 -17.94 4.40 2.78
CA GLY A 31 -17.72 2.96 2.86
C GLY A 31 -18.43 2.13 1.78
N TYR A 32 -18.91 2.75 0.70
CA TYR A 32 -19.66 2.05 -0.34
C TYR A 32 -18.75 1.38 -1.36
N MET A 33 -19.02 0.10 -1.63
CA MET A 33 -18.35 -0.68 -2.67
C MET A 33 -19.28 -0.85 -3.87
N ARG A 34 -18.85 -0.39 -5.06
CA ARG A 34 -19.60 -0.55 -6.31
C ARG A 34 -19.45 -1.97 -6.83
N LYS A 35 -20.55 -2.71 -6.87
CA LYS A 35 -20.53 -4.14 -7.26
C LYS A 35 -20.39 -4.38 -8.75
N ASP A 36 -20.80 -3.40 -9.55
CA ASP A 36 -20.84 -3.52 -11.02
C ASP A 36 -19.66 -2.80 -11.69
N LEU A 37 -18.67 -2.35 -10.91
CA LEU A 37 -17.48 -1.69 -11.41
C LEU A 37 -16.39 -2.72 -11.72
N SER A 38 -15.99 -2.79 -12.99
CA SER A 38 -14.84 -3.59 -13.41
C SER A 38 -13.51 -2.87 -13.14
N ALA A 39 -12.41 -3.61 -13.06
CA ALA A 39 -11.06 -3.04 -12.91
C ALA A 39 -10.71 -2.10 -14.08
N SER A 40 -11.14 -2.40 -15.29
CA SER A 40 -10.93 -1.54 -16.47
C SER A 40 -11.69 -0.22 -16.37
N GLU A 41 -12.91 -0.24 -15.87
CA GLU A 41 -13.68 0.99 -15.63
C GLU A 41 -13.06 1.81 -14.50
N LEU A 42 -12.63 1.15 -13.41
CA LEU A 42 -11.91 1.82 -12.33
C LEU A 42 -10.69 2.58 -12.85
N THR A 43 -9.86 1.95 -13.69
CA THR A 43 -8.65 2.61 -14.22
C THR A 43 -8.97 3.86 -15.05
N VAL A 44 -10.11 3.89 -15.74
CA VAL A 44 -10.59 5.09 -16.44
C VAL A 44 -11.04 6.18 -15.45
N LEU A 45 -11.72 5.77 -14.37
CA LEU A 45 -12.21 6.69 -13.34
C LEU A 45 -11.08 7.27 -12.49
N MET A 46 -10.01 6.53 -12.30
CA MET A 46 -8.81 7.00 -11.58
C MET A 46 -8.13 8.19 -12.25
N GLY A 47 -8.36 8.40 -13.53
CA GLY A 47 -7.91 9.59 -14.27
C GLY A 47 -6.41 9.82 -14.21
N ASN A 48 -5.99 11.04 -13.93
CA ASN A 48 -4.60 11.40 -13.77
C ASN A 48 -4.15 11.21 -12.31
N GLY A 49 -3.08 10.44 -12.11
CA GLY A 49 -2.52 10.20 -10.78
C GLY A 49 -1.26 11.02 -10.49
N ILE A 50 -1.03 11.29 -9.22
CA ILE A 50 0.20 11.85 -8.68
C ILE A 50 0.64 11.09 -7.44
N ASN A 51 1.96 10.92 -7.27
CA ASN A 51 2.50 10.40 -6.00
C ASN A 51 2.67 11.54 -4.99
N LEU A 52 2.31 11.28 -3.75
CA LEU A 52 2.76 12.07 -2.59
C LEU A 52 4.18 11.57 -2.24
N GLY A 53 5.14 11.87 -3.13
CA GLY A 53 6.48 11.30 -3.07
C GLY A 53 7.39 11.96 -2.04
N ASN A 54 8.35 11.17 -1.53
CA ASN A 54 9.36 11.59 -0.55
C ASN A 54 8.77 12.02 0.81
N THR A 55 7.61 11.48 1.17
CA THR A 55 6.90 11.77 2.42
C THR A 55 6.85 10.54 3.33
N MET A 56 5.77 9.77 3.28
CA MET A 56 5.61 8.61 4.17
C MET A 56 6.53 7.43 3.82
N GLU A 57 7.09 7.39 2.60
CA GLU A 57 8.12 6.43 2.21
C GLU A 57 9.55 6.90 2.54
N ALA A 58 9.72 8.08 3.09
CA ALA A 58 11.03 8.55 3.52
C ALA A 58 11.57 7.66 4.65
N TYR A 59 12.44 6.71 4.28
CA TYR A 59 12.93 5.67 5.17
C TYR A 59 13.88 6.24 6.21
N GLY A 60 13.44 6.22 7.45
CA GLY A 60 14.16 6.77 8.60
C GLY A 60 14.44 5.76 9.71
N HIS A 61 14.07 4.49 9.55
CA HIS A 61 14.19 3.45 10.57
C HIS A 61 15.60 3.40 11.21
N ILE A 62 16.65 3.40 10.38
CA ILE A 62 18.05 3.35 10.89
C ILE A 62 18.49 4.68 11.48
N SER A 63 18.14 5.81 10.87
CA SER A 63 18.66 7.13 11.23
C SER A 63 17.94 7.79 12.39
N LEU A 64 16.65 7.53 12.54
CA LEU A 64 15.76 8.12 13.54
C LEU A 64 15.34 7.12 14.61
N GLY A 65 15.50 5.80 14.35
CA GLY A 65 14.90 4.75 15.16
C GLY A 65 13.39 4.66 14.97
N THR A 66 12.73 3.76 15.69
CA THR A 66 11.30 3.46 15.55
C THR A 66 10.40 4.34 16.40
N GLU A 67 10.97 5.10 17.34
CA GLU A 67 10.22 5.92 18.32
C GLU A 67 10.18 7.42 17.97
N ALA A 68 10.73 7.83 16.84
CA ALA A 68 10.71 9.23 16.44
C ALA A 68 9.28 9.73 16.19
N PRO A 69 9.00 11.03 16.36
CA PRO A 69 7.73 11.62 15.95
C PRO A 69 7.44 11.33 14.47
N VAL A 70 6.20 11.01 14.13
CA VAL A 70 5.81 10.65 12.75
C VAL A 70 6.22 11.74 11.74
N SER A 71 6.08 13.01 12.12
CA SER A 71 6.48 14.15 11.30
C SER A 71 7.98 14.16 10.98
N SER A 72 8.83 13.52 11.79
CA SER A 72 10.26 13.43 11.52
C SER A 72 10.57 12.49 10.35
N TYR A 73 9.81 11.40 10.19
CA TYR A 73 9.90 10.56 8.99
C TYR A 73 9.32 11.27 7.78
N GLU A 74 8.11 11.82 7.92
CA GLU A 74 7.40 12.50 6.82
C GLU A 74 8.21 13.64 6.18
N THR A 75 9.05 14.32 6.97
CA THR A 75 9.88 15.44 6.49
C THR A 75 11.35 15.08 6.22
N LEU A 76 11.73 13.82 6.40
CA LEU A 76 13.13 13.38 6.36
C LEU A 76 13.80 13.66 5.00
N TRP A 77 13.05 13.49 3.90
CA TRP A 77 13.55 13.76 2.55
C TRP A 77 13.12 15.13 2.03
N SER A 78 13.10 16.13 2.94
CA SER A 78 12.90 17.54 2.62
C SER A 78 11.51 17.90 2.06
N GLN A 79 10.51 17.09 2.33
CA GLN A 79 9.11 17.46 2.07
C GLN A 79 8.53 18.18 3.31
N PRO A 80 7.56 19.06 3.12
CA PRO A 80 6.80 19.61 4.24
C PRO A 80 5.85 18.56 4.82
N VAL A 81 5.38 18.78 6.02
CA VAL A 81 4.24 18.01 6.57
C VAL A 81 3.03 18.22 5.66
N THR A 82 2.42 17.13 5.22
CA THR A 82 1.28 17.15 4.30
C THR A 82 0.05 17.78 4.96
N THR A 83 -0.64 18.65 4.24
CA THR A 83 -1.86 19.30 4.72
C THR A 83 -3.02 19.08 3.75
N GLN A 84 -4.26 19.32 4.21
CA GLN A 84 -5.45 19.28 3.35
C GLN A 84 -5.29 20.23 2.16
N GLU A 85 -4.76 21.45 2.38
CA GLU A 85 -4.61 22.47 1.33
C GLU A 85 -3.66 21.99 0.22
N MET A 86 -2.61 21.22 0.54
CA MET A 86 -1.71 20.63 -0.46
C MET A 86 -2.47 19.66 -1.35
N ILE A 87 -3.27 18.78 -0.77
CA ILE A 87 -4.07 17.80 -1.51
C ILE A 87 -5.16 18.50 -2.32
N THR A 88 -5.84 19.50 -1.76
CA THR A 88 -6.78 20.37 -2.48
C THR A 88 -6.10 21.04 -3.69
N GLY A 89 -4.85 21.49 -3.53
CA GLY A 89 -4.04 22.04 -4.61
C GLY A 89 -3.78 21.03 -5.73
N MET A 90 -3.46 19.79 -5.39
CA MET A 90 -3.27 18.70 -6.36
C MET A 90 -4.57 18.40 -7.11
N LYS A 91 -5.70 18.32 -6.42
CA LYS A 91 -7.02 18.15 -7.05
C LYS A 91 -7.34 19.29 -8.01
N ASN A 92 -7.11 20.53 -7.61
CA ASN A 92 -7.33 21.72 -8.45
C ASN A 92 -6.40 21.77 -9.68
N ALA A 93 -5.23 21.15 -9.59
CA ALA A 93 -4.31 20.97 -10.71
C ALA A 93 -4.75 19.88 -11.70
N GLY A 94 -5.83 19.14 -11.41
CA GLY A 94 -6.45 18.17 -12.32
C GLY A 94 -6.05 16.72 -12.04
N PHE A 95 -5.53 16.40 -10.84
CA PHE A 95 -5.26 15.03 -10.43
C PHE A 95 -6.51 14.41 -9.78
N ASP A 96 -6.82 13.18 -10.17
CA ASP A 96 -7.97 12.43 -9.69
C ASP A 96 -7.58 11.27 -8.77
N THR A 97 -6.29 10.91 -8.75
CA THR A 97 -5.75 9.85 -7.89
C THR A 97 -4.51 10.34 -7.16
N LEU A 98 -4.45 10.07 -5.87
CA LEU A 98 -3.28 10.24 -5.03
C LEU A 98 -2.70 8.87 -4.69
N ARG A 99 -1.44 8.61 -5.05
CA ARG A 99 -0.71 7.45 -4.52
C ARG A 99 0.13 7.90 -3.34
N ILE A 100 -0.02 7.23 -2.22
CA ILE A 100 0.70 7.50 -0.97
C ILE A 100 1.67 6.33 -0.75
N PRO A 101 2.93 6.47 -1.18
CA PRO A 101 3.97 5.51 -0.85
C PRO A 101 4.24 5.53 0.66
N VAL A 102 4.43 4.36 1.28
CA VAL A 102 4.63 4.25 2.73
C VAL A 102 5.76 3.29 3.06
N ALA A 103 6.64 3.68 3.98
CA ALA A 103 7.63 2.83 4.63
C ALA A 103 7.12 2.46 6.03
N TRP A 104 6.42 1.34 6.13
CA TRP A 104 5.74 0.96 7.37
C TRP A 104 6.69 0.57 8.49
N THR A 105 7.90 0.07 8.12
CA THR A 105 8.91 -0.31 9.12
C THR A 105 9.56 0.88 9.81
N ASN A 106 9.34 2.11 9.34
CA ASN A 106 9.72 3.32 10.09
C ASN A 106 9.21 3.29 11.53
N ALA A 107 8.01 2.78 11.73
CA ALA A 107 7.32 2.75 13.01
C ALA A 107 7.06 1.31 13.49
N MET A 108 8.01 0.40 13.26
CA MET A 108 7.92 -1.00 13.61
C MET A 108 9.29 -1.52 14.09
N ASP A 109 9.36 -2.07 15.30
CA ASP A 109 10.59 -2.67 15.84
C ASP A 109 10.76 -4.13 15.36
N TYR A 110 10.76 -4.31 14.02
CA TYR A 110 10.79 -5.64 13.41
C TYR A 110 12.08 -6.41 13.69
N GLU A 111 13.17 -5.73 14.00
CA GLU A 111 14.46 -6.37 14.33
C GLU A 111 14.38 -7.15 15.65
N SER A 112 13.58 -6.68 16.61
CA SER A 112 13.30 -7.41 17.86
C SER A 112 12.27 -8.53 17.66
N GLY A 113 11.59 -8.59 16.52
CA GLY A 113 10.50 -9.52 16.24
C GLY A 113 9.12 -8.95 16.63
N ASP A 114 9.01 -7.66 16.95
CA ASP A 114 7.74 -6.97 17.10
C ASP A 114 7.33 -6.36 15.76
N TYR A 115 6.41 -6.99 15.09
CA TYR A 115 5.88 -6.56 13.80
C TYR A 115 4.65 -5.67 13.94
N THR A 116 4.50 -4.98 15.06
CA THR A 116 3.39 -4.05 15.31
C THR A 116 3.72 -2.67 14.76
N ILE A 117 2.89 -2.17 13.85
CA ILE A 117 2.97 -0.78 13.38
C ILE A 117 2.43 0.12 14.48
N ARG A 118 3.17 1.17 14.82
CA ARG A 118 2.72 2.16 15.82
C ARG A 118 1.41 2.80 15.39
N GLU A 119 0.52 2.95 16.36
CA GLU A 119 -0.82 3.48 16.14
C GLU A 119 -0.82 4.93 15.61
N ASP A 120 0.10 5.77 16.06
CA ASP A 120 0.22 7.15 15.59
C ASP A 120 0.68 7.23 14.12
N TYR A 121 1.47 6.27 13.65
CA TYR A 121 1.88 6.17 12.25
C TYR A 121 0.71 5.75 11.36
N LEU A 122 -0.05 4.73 11.77
CA LEU A 122 -1.29 4.33 11.10
C LEU A 122 -2.28 5.49 11.04
N ASN A 123 -2.45 6.23 12.16
CA ASN A 123 -3.31 7.41 12.23
C ASN A 123 -2.89 8.49 11.24
N ARG A 124 -1.58 8.73 11.10
CA ARG A 124 -1.09 9.76 10.16
C ARG A 124 -1.34 9.38 8.71
N VAL A 125 -1.07 8.13 8.34
CA VAL A 125 -1.38 7.64 6.98
C VAL A 125 -2.88 7.76 6.71
N GLU A 126 -3.73 7.37 7.67
CA GLU A 126 -5.18 7.50 7.56
C GLU A 126 -5.64 8.96 7.37
N GLU A 127 -5.04 9.89 8.08
CA GLU A 127 -5.33 11.32 7.93
C GLU A 127 -5.04 11.81 6.49
N ILE A 128 -3.92 11.39 5.91
CA ILE A 128 -3.57 11.74 4.53
C ILE A 128 -4.53 11.08 3.52
N ILE A 129 -4.91 9.82 3.77
CA ILE A 129 -5.96 9.15 2.99
C ILE A 129 -7.24 9.98 3.00
N ASN A 130 -7.65 10.43 4.19
CA ASN A 130 -8.89 11.20 4.36
C ASN A 130 -8.82 12.57 3.67
N TYR A 131 -7.66 13.22 3.63
CA TYR A 131 -7.48 14.45 2.86
C TYR A 131 -7.81 14.25 1.37
N ALA A 132 -7.34 13.15 0.78
CA ALA A 132 -7.60 12.86 -0.62
C ALA A 132 -9.06 12.44 -0.86
N LEU A 133 -9.62 11.61 0.00
CA LEU A 133 -11.03 11.18 -0.09
C LEU A 133 -11.99 12.37 0.05
N ASN A 134 -11.67 13.35 0.90
CA ASN A 134 -12.44 14.58 1.06
C ASN A 134 -12.45 15.45 -0.21
N GLU A 135 -11.43 15.32 -1.05
CA GLU A 135 -11.36 15.95 -2.38
C GLU A 135 -11.93 15.06 -3.49
N ASN A 136 -12.56 13.94 -3.15
CA ASN A 136 -13.06 12.96 -4.11
C ASN A 136 -11.96 12.38 -5.02
N MET A 137 -10.77 12.19 -4.49
CA MET A 137 -9.68 11.50 -5.19
C MET A 137 -9.69 10.02 -4.85
N TYR A 138 -9.31 9.19 -5.80
CA TYR A 138 -8.90 7.82 -5.51
C TYR A 138 -7.59 7.83 -4.75
N VAL A 139 -7.38 6.82 -3.91
CA VAL A 139 -6.17 6.69 -3.12
C VAL A 139 -5.56 5.31 -3.33
N VAL A 140 -4.26 5.27 -3.59
CA VAL A 140 -3.49 4.02 -3.62
C VAL A 140 -2.47 4.07 -2.48
N ILE A 141 -2.46 3.05 -1.63
CA ILE A 141 -1.42 2.87 -0.60
C ILE A 141 -0.67 1.58 -0.84
N ASN A 142 0.60 1.56 -0.52
CA ASN A 142 1.45 0.37 -0.67
C ASN A 142 2.41 0.21 0.51
N ASP A 143 3.22 -0.85 0.46
CA ASP A 143 4.56 -0.86 1.04
C ASP A 143 5.53 -0.49 -0.07
N HIS A 144 6.28 0.61 0.14
CA HIS A 144 7.22 1.15 -0.84
C HIS A 144 8.63 0.58 -0.59
N TRP A 145 9.69 1.30 -1.05
CA TRP A 145 11.03 0.95 -0.62
C TRP A 145 11.14 1.20 0.90
N ASP A 146 11.05 0.15 1.65
CA ASP A 146 10.96 0.16 3.11
C ASP A 146 12.24 -0.44 3.71
N GLY A 147 13.38 0.08 3.28
CA GLY A 147 14.68 -0.46 3.65
C GLY A 147 15.03 -1.73 2.88
N SER A 148 15.93 -2.52 3.46
CA SER A 148 16.47 -3.69 2.78
C SER A 148 15.87 -5.03 3.27
N TRP A 149 14.84 -5.00 4.10
CA TRP A 149 14.22 -6.22 4.64
C TRP A 149 13.62 -7.12 3.55
N TRP A 150 13.17 -6.55 2.43
CA TRP A 150 12.68 -7.29 1.28
C TRP A 150 13.68 -8.34 0.76
N GLY A 151 14.99 -8.06 0.85
CA GLY A 151 16.03 -9.01 0.50
C GLY A 151 16.04 -10.28 1.37
N MET A 152 15.40 -10.26 2.53
CA MET A 152 15.28 -11.46 3.39
C MET A 152 14.48 -12.58 2.72
N PHE A 153 13.55 -12.25 1.81
CA PHE A 153 12.81 -13.27 1.06
C PHE A 153 13.68 -14.14 0.17
N GLY A 154 14.78 -13.63 -0.34
CA GLY A 154 15.73 -14.36 -1.18
C GLY A 154 16.82 -15.09 -0.39
N SER A 155 16.88 -14.95 0.92
CA SER A 155 17.91 -15.58 1.75
C SER A 155 17.94 -17.10 1.62
N ALA A 156 19.12 -17.69 1.63
CA ALA A 156 19.29 -19.14 1.73
C ALA A 156 18.90 -19.70 3.11
N SER A 157 18.84 -18.81 4.14
CA SER A 157 18.37 -19.18 5.48
C SER A 157 16.86 -19.26 5.53
N GLU A 158 16.32 -20.41 5.91
CA GLU A 158 14.89 -20.59 6.14
C GLU A 158 14.39 -19.68 7.28
N GLU A 159 15.16 -19.54 8.35
CA GLU A 159 14.82 -18.66 9.47
C GLU A 159 14.68 -17.18 9.01
N THR A 160 15.61 -16.71 8.19
CA THR A 160 15.56 -15.33 7.64
C THR A 160 14.34 -15.13 6.73
N ARG A 161 14.05 -16.12 5.87
CA ARG A 161 12.84 -16.05 5.03
C ARG A 161 11.56 -16.06 5.87
N GLN A 162 11.52 -16.84 6.94
CA GLN A 162 10.36 -16.87 7.83
C GLN A 162 10.12 -15.51 8.48
N LYS A 163 11.19 -14.83 8.93
CA LYS A 163 11.06 -13.46 9.46
C LYS A 163 10.48 -12.49 8.43
N ALA A 164 10.87 -12.60 7.16
CA ALA A 164 10.28 -11.78 6.10
C ALA A 164 8.78 -12.06 5.93
N TRP A 165 8.38 -13.33 5.99
CA TRP A 165 6.98 -13.72 5.91
C TRP A 165 6.17 -13.24 7.11
N ASP A 166 6.72 -13.35 8.32
CA ASP A 166 6.06 -12.91 9.55
C ASP A 166 5.85 -11.38 9.52
N LEU A 167 6.89 -10.63 9.11
CA LEU A 167 6.81 -9.18 8.94
C LEU A 167 5.75 -8.80 7.90
N TYR A 168 5.85 -9.33 6.69
CA TYR A 168 4.93 -9.01 5.59
C TYR A 168 3.48 -9.34 5.94
N THR A 169 3.25 -10.52 6.53
CA THR A 169 1.92 -10.97 6.91
C THR A 169 1.33 -10.10 8.02
N SER A 170 2.12 -9.80 9.06
CA SER A 170 1.68 -8.93 10.15
C SER A 170 1.36 -7.51 9.64
N MET A 171 2.25 -6.93 8.85
CA MET A 171 2.10 -5.60 8.27
C MET A 171 0.81 -5.49 7.45
N TRP A 172 0.63 -6.34 6.44
CA TRP A 172 -0.56 -6.27 5.60
C TRP A 172 -1.85 -6.63 6.32
N THR A 173 -1.80 -7.49 7.34
CA THR A 173 -2.97 -7.77 8.18
C THR A 173 -3.40 -6.51 8.93
N GLN A 174 -2.47 -5.79 9.55
CA GLN A 174 -2.77 -4.55 10.27
C GLN A 174 -3.32 -3.47 9.34
N ILE A 175 -2.70 -3.27 8.15
CA ILE A 175 -3.16 -2.31 7.15
C ILE A 175 -4.57 -2.66 6.67
N ALA A 176 -4.78 -3.92 6.29
CA ALA A 176 -6.06 -4.36 5.76
C ALA A 176 -7.18 -4.28 6.81
N GLU A 177 -6.92 -4.68 8.05
CA GLU A 177 -7.89 -4.55 9.16
C GLU A 177 -8.21 -3.10 9.46
N ARG A 178 -7.20 -2.22 9.46
CA ARG A 178 -7.36 -0.80 9.75
C ARG A 178 -8.30 -0.12 8.77
N TYR A 179 -8.15 -0.41 7.48
CA TYR A 179 -8.83 0.33 6.42
C TYR A 179 -9.97 -0.45 5.76
N LYS A 180 -10.43 -1.57 6.32
CA LYS A 180 -11.42 -2.46 5.69
C LYS A 180 -12.79 -1.82 5.45
N GLU A 181 -13.15 -0.81 6.21
CA GLU A 181 -14.46 -0.13 6.10
C GLU A 181 -14.47 1.00 5.05
N TYR A 182 -13.31 1.38 4.51
CA TYR A 182 -13.23 2.38 3.45
C TYR A 182 -13.82 1.86 2.13
N SER A 183 -14.35 2.78 1.31
CA SER A 183 -14.96 2.46 0.02
C SER A 183 -13.94 1.95 -1.00
N ASP A 184 -14.41 1.68 -2.22
CA ASP A 184 -13.60 1.33 -3.40
C ASP A 184 -12.75 2.48 -3.95
N TYR A 185 -12.80 3.66 -3.31
CA TYR A 185 -11.86 4.75 -3.57
C TYR A 185 -10.48 4.49 -2.98
N LEU A 186 -10.36 3.62 -1.98
CA LEU A 186 -9.08 3.20 -1.42
C LEU A 186 -8.67 1.85 -2.03
N ILE A 187 -7.50 1.84 -2.66
CA ILE A 187 -6.91 0.71 -3.38
C ILE A 187 -5.62 0.33 -2.65
N PHE A 188 -5.37 -0.97 -2.47
CA PHE A 188 -4.12 -1.47 -1.92
C PHE A 188 -3.23 -1.99 -3.04
N GLU A 189 -1.94 -1.65 -2.96
CA GLU A 189 -0.91 -2.10 -3.88
C GLU A 189 0.10 -2.98 -3.14
N SER A 190 0.37 -4.17 -3.66
CA SER A 190 1.10 -5.24 -2.95
C SER A 190 2.55 -4.90 -2.60
N ALA A 191 3.21 -4.11 -3.42
CA ALA A 191 4.59 -3.63 -3.28
C ALA A 191 4.87 -2.58 -4.35
N ASN A 192 6.01 -1.92 -4.27
CA ASN A 192 6.50 -1.01 -5.31
C ASN A 192 7.45 -1.74 -6.30
N GLU A 193 8.75 -1.49 -6.22
CA GLU A 193 9.79 -2.04 -7.14
C GLU A 193 10.50 -3.27 -6.55
N GLU A 194 10.15 -3.68 -5.34
CA GLU A 194 10.89 -4.67 -4.56
C GLU A 194 10.67 -6.09 -5.07
N LEU A 195 9.57 -6.36 -5.77
CA LEU A 195 9.26 -7.70 -6.25
C LEU A 195 10.06 -8.05 -7.51
N GLY A 196 11.21 -8.69 -7.30
CA GLY A 196 12.09 -9.11 -8.38
C GLY A 196 13.53 -9.23 -7.90
N ALA A 197 14.47 -8.55 -8.55
CA ALA A 197 15.88 -8.64 -8.23
C ALA A 197 16.19 -8.19 -6.79
N SER A 198 15.42 -7.26 -6.24
CA SER A 198 15.57 -6.78 -4.85
C SER A 198 15.35 -7.88 -3.81
N LEU A 199 14.55 -8.91 -4.11
CA LEU A 199 14.38 -10.09 -3.24
C LEU A 199 15.66 -10.92 -3.09
N ASN A 200 16.66 -10.65 -3.89
CA ASN A 200 17.96 -11.32 -3.86
C ASN A 200 19.11 -10.36 -3.53
N THR A 201 18.80 -9.19 -3.04
CA THR A 201 19.82 -8.21 -2.63
C THR A 201 20.25 -8.40 -1.21
N SER A 202 21.49 -7.96 -0.92
CA SER A 202 22.02 -7.95 0.43
C SER A 202 21.27 -6.95 1.30
N SER A 203 20.87 -7.39 2.50
CA SER A 203 20.54 -6.49 3.60
C SER A 203 21.44 -6.84 4.80
N ASP A 204 21.48 -5.96 5.78
CA ASP A 204 22.25 -6.19 7.02
C ASP A 204 21.79 -7.43 7.79
N THR A 205 20.58 -7.91 7.49
CA THR A 205 19.97 -9.08 8.10
C THR A 205 20.22 -10.40 7.35
N ILE A 206 20.75 -10.35 6.10
CA ILE A 206 21.04 -11.55 5.30
C ILE A 206 22.50 -11.94 5.44
N THR A 207 22.75 -13.03 6.15
CA THR A 207 24.10 -13.53 6.43
C THR A 207 24.41 -14.87 5.76
N SER A 208 23.43 -15.52 5.17
CA SER A 208 23.52 -16.94 4.77
C SER A 208 23.58 -17.18 3.26
N GLY A 209 23.62 -16.12 2.43
CA GLY A 209 23.58 -16.20 0.97
C GLY A 209 22.18 -15.99 0.39
N TYR A 210 22.07 -16.09 -0.93
CA TYR A 210 20.87 -15.71 -1.70
C TYR A 210 20.47 -16.81 -2.66
N PHE A 211 19.22 -16.77 -3.10
CA PHE A 211 18.84 -17.52 -4.28
C PHE A 211 19.56 -16.95 -5.51
N THR A 212 20.07 -17.85 -6.34
CA THR A 212 20.80 -17.48 -7.57
C THR A 212 19.97 -17.69 -8.84
N SER A 213 18.85 -18.38 -8.73
CA SER A 213 17.96 -18.72 -9.84
C SER A 213 16.87 -17.68 -10.00
N GLU A 214 16.78 -17.08 -11.19
CA GLU A 214 15.70 -16.17 -11.53
C GLU A 214 14.32 -16.85 -11.47
N ASP A 215 14.24 -18.16 -11.74
CA ASP A 215 13.00 -18.92 -11.62
C ASP A 215 12.51 -19.02 -10.18
N GLU A 216 13.43 -19.08 -9.21
CA GLU A 216 13.05 -19.03 -7.79
C GLU A 216 12.53 -17.65 -7.40
N ILE A 217 13.12 -16.58 -7.94
CA ILE A 217 12.63 -15.21 -7.72
C ILE A 217 11.22 -15.06 -8.27
N TYR A 218 10.92 -15.54 -9.49
CA TYR A 218 9.56 -15.50 -10.04
C TYR A 218 8.54 -16.24 -9.16
N LYS A 219 8.92 -17.41 -8.63
CA LYS A 219 8.06 -18.15 -7.68
C LYS A 219 7.81 -17.34 -6.41
N GLN A 220 8.86 -16.68 -5.92
CA GLN A 220 8.74 -15.87 -4.71
C GLN A 220 7.83 -14.65 -4.94
N VAL A 221 7.98 -13.96 -6.07
CA VAL A 221 7.09 -12.87 -6.48
C VAL A 221 5.62 -13.34 -6.54
N ALA A 222 5.38 -14.51 -7.15
CA ALA A 222 4.03 -15.08 -7.21
C ALA A 222 3.49 -15.40 -5.81
N ASN A 223 4.31 -15.96 -4.93
CA ASN A 223 3.91 -16.26 -3.56
C ASN A 223 3.58 -15.00 -2.75
N ILE A 224 4.40 -13.94 -2.87
CA ILE A 224 4.18 -12.67 -2.18
C ILE A 224 2.86 -12.04 -2.64
N ASN A 225 2.65 -11.94 -3.96
CA ASN A 225 1.41 -11.39 -4.50
C ASN A 225 0.17 -12.22 -4.12
N GLN A 226 0.28 -13.56 -4.09
CA GLN A 226 -0.82 -14.41 -3.65
C GLN A 226 -1.12 -14.21 -2.16
N THR A 227 -0.07 -14.16 -1.31
CA THR A 227 -0.22 -13.93 0.13
C THR A 227 -0.88 -12.58 0.40
N PHE A 228 -0.51 -11.54 -0.34
CA PHE A 228 -1.16 -10.23 -0.24
C PHE A 228 -2.67 -10.33 -0.51
N VAL A 229 -3.07 -10.97 -1.62
CA VAL A 229 -4.48 -11.16 -1.95
C VAL A 229 -5.20 -11.95 -0.85
N ASP A 230 -4.62 -13.05 -0.41
CA ASP A 230 -5.21 -13.91 0.61
C ASP A 230 -5.42 -13.17 1.95
N ILE A 231 -4.42 -12.38 2.38
CA ILE A 231 -4.53 -11.57 3.60
C ILE A 231 -5.66 -10.55 3.45
N VAL A 232 -5.65 -9.75 2.39
CA VAL A 232 -6.65 -8.70 2.22
C VAL A 232 -8.05 -9.30 2.16
N ARG A 233 -8.28 -10.36 1.36
CA ARG A 233 -9.57 -11.04 1.27
C ARG A 233 -10.00 -11.65 2.61
N GLY A 234 -9.05 -12.21 3.36
CA GLY A 234 -9.29 -12.84 4.66
C GLY A 234 -9.77 -11.89 5.75
N THR A 235 -9.47 -10.60 5.68
CA THR A 235 -9.94 -9.61 6.64
C THR A 235 -11.43 -9.27 6.49
N GLY A 236 -12.05 -9.63 5.37
CA GLY A 236 -13.49 -9.44 5.14
C GLY A 236 -13.90 -7.96 4.98
N GLY A 237 -15.14 -7.63 5.36
CA GLY A 237 -15.68 -6.28 5.15
C GLY A 237 -15.59 -5.86 3.68
N ASN A 238 -15.24 -4.61 3.40
CA ASN A 238 -15.05 -4.11 2.04
C ASN A 238 -13.83 -4.73 1.33
N ASN A 239 -12.88 -5.28 2.10
CA ASN A 239 -11.72 -5.96 1.55
C ASN A 239 -12.07 -7.25 0.79
N ALA A 240 -13.24 -7.85 1.06
CA ALA A 240 -13.71 -9.00 0.29
C ALA A 240 -13.88 -8.69 -1.21
N SER A 241 -14.08 -7.42 -1.59
CA SER A 241 -14.25 -6.98 -2.98
C SER A 241 -13.42 -5.75 -3.35
N ARG A 242 -12.48 -5.33 -2.50
CA ARG A 242 -11.61 -4.19 -2.77
C ARG A 242 -10.73 -4.43 -4.00
N PHE A 243 -10.58 -3.41 -4.84
CA PHE A 243 -9.60 -3.46 -5.92
C PHE A 243 -8.17 -3.51 -5.37
N LEU A 244 -7.37 -4.39 -5.94
CA LEU A 244 -5.98 -4.61 -5.56
C LEU A 244 -5.08 -4.34 -6.77
N LEU A 245 -3.98 -3.66 -6.54
CA LEU A 245 -2.94 -3.43 -7.53
C LEU A 245 -1.80 -4.41 -7.27
N ILE A 246 -1.53 -5.27 -8.25
CA ILE A 246 -0.51 -6.32 -8.14
C ILE A 246 0.79 -5.82 -8.74
N ALA A 247 1.84 -5.78 -7.94
CA ALA A 247 3.15 -5.35 -8.40
C ALA A 247 3.76 -6.36 -9.38
N GLY A 248 4.26 -5.84 -10.50
CA GLY A 248 4.97 -6.62 -11.50
C GLY A 248 6.43 -6.87 -11.10
N TYR A 249 7.08 -7.78 -11.82
CA TYR A 249 8.50 -8.09 -11.59
C TYR A 249 9.38 -6.87 -11.90
N ASP A 250 10.09 -6.33 -10.90
CA ASP A 250 10.96 -5.13 -10.97
C ASP A 250 10.26 -3.90 -11.61
N THR A 251 8.92 -3.81 -11.59
CA THR A 251 8.14 -2.84 -12.39
C THR A 251 8.53 -2.81 -13.88
N ASN A 252 9.09 -3.90 -14.38
CA ASN A 252 9.59 -4.04 -15.74
C ASN A 252 8.58 -4.77 -16.62
N ILE A 253 8.08 -4.09 -17.65
CA ILE A 253 7.05 -4.62 -18.56
C ILE A 253 7.49 -5.95 -19.20
N THR A 254 8.73 -6.04 -19.68
CA THR A 254 9.21 -7.27 -20.34
C THR A 254 9.26 -8.44 -19.37
N ARG A 255 9.73 -8.21 -18.14
CA ARG A 255 9.80 -9.26 -17.12
C ARG A 255 8.43 -9.62 -16.57
N THR A 256 7.53 -8.65 -16.44
CA THR A 256 6.14 -8.91 -16.03
C THR A 256 5.36 -9.66 -17.11
N CYS A 257 5.68 -9.47 -18.39
CA CYS A 257 5.09 -10.24 -19.50
C CYS A 257 5.77 -11.60 -19.73
N ASP A 258 6.81 -11.96 -18.97
CA ASP A 258 7.40 -13.31 -19.04
C ASP A 258 6.39 -14.36 -18.56
N LYS A 259 6.36 -15.52 -19.23
CA LYS A 259 5.45 -16.64 -18.87
C LYS A 259 5.59 -17.17 -17.45
N ARG A 260 6.69 -16.84 -16.77
CA ARG A 260 6.95 -17.19 -15.35
C ARG A 260 6.23 -16.26 -14.38
N PHE A 261 5.86 -15.05 -14.81
CA PHE A 261 5.04 -14.17 -14.00
C PHE A 261 3.61 -14.68 -13.97
N VAL A 262 3.12 -15.01 -12.79
CA VAL A 262 1.78 -15.56 -12.58
C VAL A 262 0.96 -14.59 -11.75
N MET A 263 -0.17 -14.16 -12.30
CA MET A 263 -1.13 -13.37 -11.53
C MET A 263 -1.70 -14.21 -10.37
N PRO A 264 -1.89 -13.62 -9.19
CA PRO A 264 -2.51 -14.31 -8.08
C PRO A 264 -3.93 -14.76 -8.45
N LYS A 265 -4.35 -15.85 -7.83
CA LYS A 265 -5.75 -16.30 -7.91
C LYS A 265 -6.58 -15.42 -7.00
N ASP A 266 -7.68 -14.92 -7.51
CA ASP A 266 -8.66 -14.16 -6.75
C ASP A 266 -10.06 -14.73 -7.02
N THR A 267 -10.98 -14.51 -6.11
CA THR A 267 -12.36 -15.00 -6.20
C THR A 267 -13.34 -13.96 -6.76
N ILE A 268 -12.84 -12.77 -7.08
CA ILE A 268 -13.67 -11.66 -7.62
C ILE A 268 -13.18 -11.24 -9.01
#